data_aaac6841e6dd564d777f1dd952edae95
#
_entry.id   aaac6841e6dd564d777f1dd952edae95
#
_cell.length_a   1.000
_cell.length_b   1.000
_cell.length_c   1.000
_cell.angle_alpha   90.00
_cell.angle_beta   90.00
_cell.angle_gamma   90.00
#
_symmetry.space_group_name_H-M   'P 1'
#
loop_
_entity.id
_entity.type
_entity.pdbx_description
1 polymer ?
#
loop_
_entity_poly.entity_id
_entity_poly.type
_entity_poly.pdbx_seq_one_letter_code
_entity_poly.pdbx_strand_id
1 'polypeptide(L)'
;RGAKTHALIKALDIGFHRMHELGAQRKAVIFTESRRTQDYLHQYLEQHGYAGKVVNFSGTNTSAAITGIYQRWLKTHQGSDKLTGSPAVDRRSAIIDYFKTDAEILIATEAAAEGINLQFCSLVINYDLPWNPQGVEQRIGRCHRYG
;
A
#
# COMPACT_ATOMS: atom_id res chain seq x y z
N ARG A 1 16.98 -3.92 -12.35
CA ARG A 1 15.90 -3.09 -11.78
C ARG A 1 14.84 -2.76 -12.79
N GLY A 2 15.24 -2.29 -13.99
CA GLY A 2 14.28 -1.85 -14.99
C GLY A 2 13.30 -2.94 -15.40
N ALA A 3 13.79 -4.17 -15.62
CA ALA A 3 12.95 -5.28 -16.04
C ALA A 3 11.95 -5.67 -14.96
N LYS A 4 12.40 -5.73 -13.70
CA LYS A 4 11.54 -6.10 -12.57
C LYS A 4 10.48 -5.03 -12.31
N THR A 5 10.86 -3.76 -12.38
CA THR A 5 9.94 -2.65 -12.15
C THR A 5 8.91 -2.55 -13.29
N HIS A 6 9.37 -2.78 -14.52
CA HIS A 6 8.47 -2.81 -15.67
C HIS A 6 7.45 -3.95 -15.55
N ALA A 7 7.90 -5.11 -15.09
CA ALA A 7 7.01 -6.24 -14.83
C ALA A 7 6.00 -5.92 -13.74
N LEU A 8 6.39 -5.15 -12.72
CA LEU A 8 5.49 -4.72 -11.67
C LEU A 8 4.34 -3.88 -12.23
N ILE A 9 4.64 -2.92 -13.11
CA ILE A 9 3.61 -2.08 -13.73
C ILE A 9 2.61 -2.95 -14.48
N LYS A 10 3.11 -3.90 -15.27
CA LYS A 10 2.23 -4.82 -16.01
C LYS A 10 1.38 -5.66 -15.08
N ALA A 11 1.97 -6.16 -14.00
CA ALA A 11 1.24 -6.97 -13.03
C ALA A 11 0.14 -6.17 -12.34
N LEU A 12 0.41 -4.91 -12.00
CA LEU A 12 -0.60 -4.03 -11.42
C LEU A 12 -1.74 -3.77 -12.40
N ASP A 13 -1.41 -3.48 -13.65
CA ASP A 13 -2.42 -3.21 -14.67
C ASP A 13 -3.32 -4.42 -14.88
N ILE A 14 -2.73 -5.59 -15.04
CA ILE A 14 -3.47 -6.85 -15.24
C ILE A 14 -4.29 -7.17 -13.99
N GLY A 15 -3.67 -7.07 -12.82
CA GLY A 15 -4.32 -7.39 -11.55
C GLY A 15 -5.49 -6.48 -11.26
N PHE A 16 -5.32 -5.17 -11.45
CA PHE A 16 -6.38 -4.21 -11.22
C PHE A 16 -7.53 -4.38 -12.22
N HIS A 17 -7.20 -4.68 -13.47
CA HIS A 17 -8.24 -4.96 -14.47
C HIS A 17 -9.09 -6.17 -14.06
N ARG A 18 -8.42 -7.25 -13.64
CA ARG A 18 -9.10 -8.45 -13.17
C ARG A 18 -9.95 -8.18 -11.93
N MET A 19 -9.42 -7.42 -10.99
CA MET A 19 -10.16 -7.05 -9.77
C MET A 19 -11.39 -6.22 -10.10
N HIS A 20 -11.26 -5.32 -11.07
CA HIS A 20 -12.41 -4.54 -11.55
C HIS A 20 -13.52 -5.44 -12.09
N GLU A 21 -13.16 -6.44 -12.88
CA GLU A 21 -14.13 -7.41 -13.43
C GLU A 21 -14.83 -8.20 -12.31
N LEU A 22 -14.14 -8.45 -11.22
CA LEU A 22 -14.69 -9.17 -10.07
C LEU A 22 -15.44 -8.26 -9.08
N GLY A 23 -15.53 -6.97 -9.36
CA GLY A 23 -16.17 -6.02 -8.46
C GLY A 23 -15.36 -5.71 -7.21
N ALA A 24 -14.08 -6.05 -7.17
CA ALA A 24 -13.21 -5.77 -6.03
C ALA A 24 -12.61 -4.38 -6.12
N GLN A 25 -12.20 -3.83 -4.97
CA GLN A 25 -11.61 -2.51 -4.90
C GLN A 25 -10.24 -2.46 -5.57
N ARG A 26 -9.92 -1.29 -6.12
CA ARG A 26 -8.61 -1.03 -6.73
C ARG A 26 -7.60 -0.68 -5.65
N LYS A 27 -7.18 -1.70 -4.88
CA LYS A 27 -6.25 -1.55 -3.77
C LYS A 27 -5.22 -2.67 -3.81
N ALA A 28 -3.95 -2.32 -3.85
CA ALA A 28 -2.84 -3.27 -3.86
C ALA A 28 -1.88 -3.00 -2.72
N VAL A 29 -1.35 -4.07 -2.14
CA VAL A 29 -0.24 -3.98 -1.20
C VAL A 29 0.98 -4.62 -1.85
N ILE A 30 2.08 -3.89 -1.84
CA ILE A 30 3.38 -4.38 -2.30
C ILE A 30 4.26 -4.54 -1.07
N PHE A 31 4.73 -5.76 -0.82
CA PHE A 31 5.63 -6.04 0.29
C PHE A 31 7.08 -6.02 -0.17
N THR A 32 7.91 -5.29 0.55
CA THR A 32 9.37 -5.35 0.44
C THR A 32 9.98 -4.96 1.76
N GLU A 33 11.05 -5.65 2.17
CA GLU A 33 11.71 -5.37 3.45
C GLU A 33 12.74 -4.25 3.34
N SER A 34 13.16 -3.89 2.13
CA SER A 34 14.17 -2.86 1.91
C SER A 34 13.53 -1.48 1.83
N ARG A 35 13.91 -0.58 2.74
CA ARG A 35 13.45 0.81 2.71
C ARG A 35 13.89 1.53 1.45
N ARG A 36 15.09 1.24 0.98
CA ARG A 36 15.58 1.79 -0.27
C ARG A 36 14.68 1.38 -1.44
N THR A 37 14.26 0.11 -1.45
CA THR A 37 13.36 -0.39 -2.48
C THR A 37 11.99 0.27 -2.36
N GLN A 38 11.47 0.44 -1.15
CA GLN A 38 10.21 1.15 -0.95
C GLN A 38 10.25 2.55 -1.57
N ASP A 39 11.30 3.31 -1.29
CA ASP A 39 11.43 4.67 -1.81
C ASP A 39 11.57 4.68 -3.33
N TYR A 40 12.34 3.75 -3.87
CA TYR A 40 12.50 3.62 -5.30
C TYR A 40 11.17 3.30 -6.00
N LEU A 41 10.43 2.32 -5.47
CA LEU A 41 9.15 1.93 -6.02
C LEU A 41 8.13 3.05 -5.92
N HIS A 42 8.11 3.76 -4.80
CA HIS A 42 7.22 4.91 -4.62
C HIS A 42 7.43 5.93 -5.73
N GLN A 43 8.68 6.35 -5.96
CA GLN A 43 8.99 7.30 -7.01
C GLN A 43 8.65 6.76 -8.39
N TYR A 44 8.98 5.51 -8.64
CA TYR A 44 8.73 4.91 -9.95
C TYR A 44 7.23 4.87 -10.26
N LEU A 45 6.43 4.44 -9.30
CA LEU A 45 4.97 4.36 -9.48
C LEU A 45 4.34 5.74 -9.63
N GLU A 46 4.82 6.72 -8.85
CA GLU A 46 4.36 8.10 -8.98
C GLU A 46 4.58 8.65 -10.39
N GLN A 47 5.65 8.24 -11.04
CA GLN A 47 6.01 8.70 -12.39
C GLN A 47 5.36 7.87 -13.50
N HIS A 48 4.69 6.77 -13.15
CA HIS A 48 4.17 5.82 -14.14
C HIS A 48 2.68 5.50 -13.94
N GLY A 49 1.89 6.53 -13.72
CA GLY A 49 0.44 6.41 -13.71
C GLY A 49 -0.22 6.39 -12.34
N TYR A 50 0.56 6.48 -11.27
CA TYR A 50 0.01 6.40 -9.91
C TYR A 50 0.34 7.65 -9.07
N ALA A 51 0.45 8.81 -9.72
CA ALA A 51 0.75 10.06 -9.01
C ALA A 51 -0.30 10.34 -7.94
N GLY A 52 0.16 10.56 -6.70
CA GLY A 52 -0.71 10.80 -5.56
C GLY A 52 -1.46 9.57 -5.06
N LYS A 53 -1.16 8.38 -5.61
CA LYS A 53 -1.89 7.15 -5.30
C LYS A 53 -1.06 6.12 -4.54
N VAL A 54 0.14 6.48 -4.12
CA VAL A 54 1.07 5.55 -3.46
C VAL A 54 1.42 6.06 -2.08
N VAL A 55 1.41 5.18 -1.08
CA VAL A 55 1.86 5.52 0.27
C VAL A 55 2.74 4.40 0.82
N ASN A 56 3.82 4.79 1.51
CA ASN A 56 4.73 3.85 2.15
C ASN A 56 4.31 3.62 3.60
N PHE A 57 4.53 2.40 4.08
CA PHE A 57 4.22 2.03 5.46
C PHE A 57 5.36 1.15 6.00
N SER A 58 6.02 1.63 7.05
CA SER A 58 7.14 0.90 7.66
C SER A 58 7.11 1.11 9.17
N GLY A 59 8.13 0.63 9.86
CA GLY A 59 8.20 0.77 11.31
C GLY A 59 8.31 2.21 11.80
N THR A 60 8.90 3.11 11.01
CA THR A 60 9.17 4.48 11.45
C THR A 60 8.23 5.55 10.88
N ASN A 61 7.82 5.46 9.62
CA ASN A 61 6.81 6.34 9.01
C ASN A 61 7.07 7.84 9.24
N THR A 62 8.28 8.31 8.94
CA THR A 62 8.69 9.69 9.26
C THR A 62 8.93 10.59 8.04
N SER A 63 8.60 10.16 6.83
CA SER A 63 8.81 10.99 5.64
C SER A 63 7.93 12.25 5.70
N ALA A 64 8.31 13.27 4.93
CA ALA A 64 7.56 14.51 4.85
C ALA A 64 6.13 14.27 4.34
N ALA A 65 5.97 13.37 3.36
CA ALA A 65 4.65 13.04 2.82
C ALA A 65 3.76 12.43 3.88
N ILE A 66 4.29 11.49 4.67
CA ILE A 66 3.53 10.84 5.74
C ILE A 66 3.22 11.83 6.86
N THR A 67 4.16 12.72 7.18
CA THR A 67 3.91 13.76 8.17
C THR A 67 2.73 14.63 7.76
N GLY A 68 2.65 15.00 6.49
CA GLY A 68 1.50 15.76 5.97
C GLY A 68 0.18 14.99 6.08
N ILE A 69 0.19 13.71 5.75
CA ILE A 69 -0.99 12.85 5.88
C ILE A 69 -1.44 12.81 7.35
N TYR A 70 -0.50 12.61 8.26
CA TYR A 70 -0.78 12.54 9.68
C TYR A 70 -1.35 13.85 10.22
N GLN A 71 -0.79 14.98 9.83
CA GLN A 71 -1.27 16.29 10.27
C GLN A 71 -2.72 16.53 9.83
N ARG A 72 -3.04 16.21 8.58
CA ARG A 72 -4.41 16.34 8.06
C ARG A 72 -5.37 15.41 8.79
N TRP A 73 -4.91 14.19 9.06
CA TRP A 73 -5.72 13.20 9.77
C TRP A 73 -6.04 13.66 11.20
N LEU A 74 -5.04 14.22 11.91
CA LEU A 74 -5.26 14.76 13.25
C LEU A 74 -6.31 15.86 13.23
N LYS A 75 -6.23 16.75 12.25
CA LYS A 75 -7.16 17.85 12.12
C LYS A 75 -8.57 17.35 11.85
N THR A 76 -8.70 16.37 10.97
CA THR A 76 -10.00 15.79 10.60
C THR A 76 -10.67 15.12 11.79
N HIS A 77 -9.90 14.42 12.61
CA HIS A 77 -10.44 13.63 13.73
C HIS A 77 -10.31 14.31 15.08
N GLN A 78 -9.99 15.59 15.09
CA GLN A 78 -9.86 16.37 16.33
C GLN A 78 -11.13 16.25 17.18
N GLY A 79 -10.96 15.88 18.44
CA GLY A 79 -12.08 15.74 19.37
C GLY A 79 -12.83 14.42 19.26
N SER A 80 -12.41 13.49 18.40
CA SER A 80 -13.06 12.20 18.27
C SER A 80 -12.28 11.08 18.99
N ASP A 81 -12.93 9.95 19.17
CA ASP A 81 -12.32 8.75 19.77
C ASP A 81 -11.29 8.09 18.90
N LYS A 82 -11.15 8.50 17.65
CA LYS A 82 -10.11 7.96 16.77
C LYS A 82 -8.71 8.30 17.24
N LEU A 83 -8.54 9.44 17.89
CA LEU A 83 -7.25 9.83 18.47
C LEU A 83 -7.00 9.05 19.75
N THR A 84 -5.89 8.30 19.79
CA THR A 84 -5.55 7.48 20.97
C THR A 84 -4.63 8.20 21.93
N GLY A 85 -4.02 9.30 21.51
CA GLY A 85 -2.99 9.98 22.29
C GLY A 85 -1.60 9.42 22.07
N SER A 86 -1.46 8.31 21.34
CA SER A 86 -0.17 7.75 20.95
C SER A 86 0.16 8.18 19.53
N PRO A 87 1.19 9.04 19.33
CA PRO A 87 1.55 9.47 17.97
C PRO A 87 1.88 8.31 17.03
N ALA A 88 2.54 7.27 17.55
CA ALA A 88 2.90 6.12 16.72
C ALA A 88 1.66 5.38 16.22
N VAL A 89 0.70 5.13 17.11
CA VAL A 89 -0.56 4.45 16.74
C VAL A 89 -1.37 5.32 15.79
N ASP A 90 -1.51 6.60 16.10
CA ASP A 90 -2.34 7.52 15.33
C ASP A 90 -1.74 7.75 13.93
N ARG A 91 -0.42 7.82 13.83
CA ARG A 91 0.26 7.95 12.53
C ARG A 91 0.00 6.74 11.64
N ARG A 92 0.04 5.53 12.22
CA ARG A 92 -0.26 4.31 11.47
C ARG A 92 -1.71 4.30 11.02
N SER A 93 -2.64 4.69 11.88
CA SER A 93 -4.06 4.80 11.52
C SER A 93 -4.25 5.81 10.39
N ALA A 94 -3.55 6.93 10.43
CA ALA A 94 -3.62 7.94 9.38
C ALA A 94 -3.19 7.40 8.02
N ILE A 95 -2.11 6.62 7.99
CA ILE A 95 -1.60 6.03 6.75
C ILE A 95 -2.62 5.04 6.17
N ILE A 96 -3.17 4.17 7.01
CA ILE A 96 -4.14 3.17 6.55
C ILE A 96 -5.43 3.83 6.08
N ASP A 97 -5.91 4.87 6.78
CA ASP A 97 -7.07 5.62 6.34
C ASP A 97 -6.83 6.30 4.98
N TYR A 98 -5.63 6.88 4.80
CA TYR A 98 -5.26 7.48 3.52
C TYR A 98 -5.25 6.43 2.40
N PHE A 99 -4.72 5.25 2.69
CA PHE A 99 -4.73 4.15 1.72
C PHE A 99 -6.17 3.76 1.36
N LYS A 100 -7.05 3.68 2.34
CA LYS A 100 -8.46 3.33 2.08
C LYS A 100 -9.18 4.35 1.21
N THR A 101 -8.92 5.63 1.41
CA THR A 101 -9.72 6.69 0.78
C THR A 101 -9.08 7.29 -0.45
N ASP A 102 -7.77 7.49 -0.46
CA ASP A 102 -7.11 8.28 -1.49
C ASP A 102 -6.09 7.50 -2.32
N ALA A 103 -5.27 6.67 -1.69
CA ALA A 103 -4.25 5.92 -2.39
C ALA A 103 -4.81 4.62 -2.97
N GLU A 104 -4.06 4.04 -3.91
CA GLU A 104 -4.39 2.75 -4.52
C GLU A 104 -3.36 1.70 -4.17
N ILE A 105 -2.15 2.13 -3.81
CA ILE A 105 -1.02 1.23 -3.56
C ILE A 105 -0.39 1.56 -2.21
N LEU A 106 -0.27 0.54 -1.37
CA LEU A 106 0.48 0.61 -0.12
C LEU A 106 1.76 -0.19 -0.31
N ILE A 107 2.92 0.43 -0.07
CA ILE A 107 4.20 -0.28 -0.09
C ILE A 107 4.63 -0.45 1.37
N ALA A 108 4.74 -1.70 1.83
CA ALA A 108 4.90 -1.99 3.25
C ALA A 108 5.95 -3.07 3.50
N THR A 109 6.50 -3.06 4.71
CA THR A 109 7.19 -4.24 5.23
C THR A 109 6.14 -5.18 5.82
N GLU A 110 6.40 -6.48 5.77
CA GLU A 110 5.45 -7.44 6.35
C GLU A 110 5.29 -7.23 7.86
N ALA A 111 6.39 -6.91 8.55
CA ALA A 111 6.34 -6.66 9.98
C ALA A 111 5.45 -5.48 10.33
N ALA A 112 5.55 -4.37 9.58
CA ALA A 112 4.73 -3.19 9.84
C ALA A 112 3.25 -3.46 9.58
N ALA A 113 2.95 -4.28 8.60
CA ALA A 113 1.57 -4.61 8.22
C ALA A 113 0.94 -5.68 9.13
N GLU A 114 1.73 -6.32 9.98
CA GLU A 114 1.23 -7.36 10.88
C GLU A 114 0.19 -6.77 11.84
N GLY A 115 -0.95 -7.41 11.94
CA GLY A 115 -2.04 -6.93 12.78
C GLY A 115 -2.91 -5.84 12.17
N ILE A 116 -2.57 -5.36 10.98
CA ILE A 116 -3.39 -4.38 10.26
C ILE A 116 -4.45 -5.10 9.45
N ASN A 117 -5.69 -4.62 9.53
CA ASN A 117 -6.77 -5.18 8.75
C ASN A 117 -6.70 -4.65 7.31
N LEU A 118 -6.24 -5.51 6.40
CA LEU A 118 -6.14 -5.18 4.97
C LEU A 118 -7.15 -5.97 4.13
N GLN A 119 -8.27 -6.36 4.72
CA GLN A 119 -9.29 -7.16 4.03
C GLN A 119 -9.88 -6.44 2.81
N PHE A 120 -9.90 -5.13 2.83
CA PHE A 120 -10.37 -4.34 1.69
C PHE A 120 -9.39 -4.37 0.50
N CYS A 121 -8.16 -4.83 0.71
CA CYS A 121 -7.15 -4.93 -0.33
C CYS A 121 -7.50 -6.07 -1.28
N SER A 122 -7.37 -5.84 -2.57
CA SER A 122 -7.72 -6.83 -3.59
C SER A 122 -6.51 -7.52 -4.22
N LEU A 123 -5.30 -6.99 -4.05
CA LEU A 123 -4.12 -7.49 -4.72
C LEU A 123 -2.92 -7.43 -3.77
N VAL A 124 -2.21 -8.55 -3.62
CA VAL A 124 -0.99 -8.61 -2.80
C VAL A 124 0.17 -9.06 -3.67
N ILE A 125 1.26 -8.31 -3.62
CA ILE A 125 2.49 -8.58 -4.37
C ILE A 125 3.66 -8.60 -3.39
N ASN A 126 4.44 -9.68 -3.39
CA ASN A 126 5.69 -9.69 -2.65
C ASN A 126 6.83 -9.41 -3.63
N TYR A 127 7.41 -8.22 -3.53
CA TYR A 127 8.40 -7.75 -4.49
C TYR A 127 9.76 -8.43 -4.32
N ASP A 128 10.05 -8.95 -3.13
CA ASP A 128 11.35 -9.57 -2.84
C ASP A 128 11.45 -11.01 -3.34
N LEU A 129 10.33 -11.65 -3.64
CA LEU A 129 10.32 -13.03 -4.13
C LEU A 129 10.60 -13.06 -5.64
N PRO A 130 11.02 -14.23 -6.17
CA PRO A 130 11.12 -14.39 -7.62
C PRO A 130 9.83 -14.00 -8.30
N TRP A 131 9.94 -13.20 -9.33
CA TRP A 131 8.82 -12.49 -9.91
C TRP A 131 8.33 -13.17 -11.18
N ASN A 132 7.07 -13.57 -11.21
CA ASN A 132 6.40 -14.03 -12.43
C ASN A 132 4.89 -13.74 -12.34
N PRO A 133 4.20 -13.67 -13.50
CA PRO A 133 2.76 -13.35 -13.53
C PRO A 133 1.90 -14.36 -12.77
N GLN A 134 2.27 -15.64 -12.78
CA GLN A 134 1.51 -16.67 -12.08
C GLN A 134 1.54 -16.46 -10.55
N GLY A 135 2.68 -16.03 -10.03
CA GLY A 135 2.80 -15.71 -8.62
C GLY A 135 1.86 -14.60 -8.19
N VAL A 136 1.70 -13.60 -9.06
CA VAL A 136 0.78 -12.48 -8.81
C VAL A 136 -0.67 -12.98 -8.76
N GLU A 137 -1.08 -13.82 -9.71
CA GLU A 137 -2.44 -14.34 -9.74
C GLU A 137 -2.78 -15.14 -8.50
N GLN A 138 -1.85 -15.97 -8.03
CA GLN A 138 -2.04 -16.75 -6.81
C GLN A 138 -2.26 -15.84 -5.60
N ARG A 139 -1.54 -14.71 -5.54
CA ARG A 139 -1.67 -13.77 -4.44
C ARG A 139 -2.95 -12.96 -4.49
N ILE A 140 -3.47 -12.69 -5.68
CA ILE A 140 -4.78 -12.06 -5.85
C ILE A 140 -5.85 -12.87 -5.12
N GLY A 141 -5.91 -14.18 -5.39
CA GLY A 141 -6.86 -15.06 -4.74
C GLY A 141 -6.71 -15.10 -3.23
N ARG A 142 -5.47 -15.09 -2.75
CA ARG A 142 -5.17 -15.09 -1.32
C ARG A 142 -5.67 -13.82 -0.64
N CYS A 143 -5.41 -12.67 -1.22
CA CYS A 143 -5.84 -11.39 -0.66
C CYS A 143 -7.36 -11.31 -0.63
N HIS A 144 -7.99 -11.68 -1.72
CA HIS A 144 -9.45 -11.66 -1.83
C HIS A 144 -10.12 -12.59 -0.82
N ARG A 145 -9.44 -13.67 -0.44
CA ARG A 145 -9.97 -14.65 0.52
C ARG A 145 -10.16 -14.04 1.91
N TYR A 146 -9.38 -13.02 2.27
CA TYR A 146 -9.49 -12.36 3.56
C TYR A 146 -10.58 -11.30 3.59
N GLY A 147 -11.07 -10.92 2.44
CA GLY A 147 -12.19 -10.00 2.31
C GLY A 147 -13.49 -10.77 2.24
#